data_8028de15eb13e372f10d64137fd7fcfc
#
_entry.id   8028de15eb13e372f10d64137fd7fcfc
#
_cell.length_a   1.000
_cell.length_b   1.000
_cell.length_c   1.000
_cell.angle_alpha   90.00
_cell.angle_beta   90.00
_cell.angle_gamma   90.00
#
_symmetry.space_group_name_H-M   'P 1'
#
loop_
_entity.id
_entity.type
_entity.pdbx_description
1 polymer ?
#
loop_
_entity_poly.entity_id
_entity_poly.type
_entity_poly.pdbx_seq_one_letter_code
_entity_poly.pdbx_strand_id
1 'polypeptide(L)'
;MSNSSLAFAFDPPSPPLVVTAAKAMAVQLAAGGALSRSDINRTMTDHFGGTDALGAWSVRDAHAALELAQVQHLQVSDHIQLTSPIDEAEQFFSGLAARVPTQTNRSDEQIELQQFATSPRLAWLAARACTLATGELVLEP
;
A
#
# COMPACT_ATOMS: atom_id res chain seq x y z
N MET A 1 -28.72 -15.63 -42.94
CA MET A 1 -27.56 -14.72 -42.82
C MET A 1 -27.28 -14.52 -41.35
N SER A 2 -26.34 -15.33 -40.81
CA SER A 2 -26.03 -15.29 -39.38
C SER A 2 -24.98 -14.21 -39.14
N ASN A 3 -25.34 -13.19 -38.35
CA ASN A 3 -24.45 -12.16 -37.91
C ASN A 3 -23.61 -12.68 -36.74
N SER A 4 -22.40 -13.15 -37.01
CA SER A 4 -21.39 -13.48 -35.98
C SER A 4 -20.82 -12.17 -35.47
N SER A 5 -21.34 -11.70 -34.35
CA SER A 5 -20.74 -10.59 -33.59
C SER A 5 -19.47 -11.11 -32.94
N LEU A 6 -18.30 -10.74 -33.48
CA LEU A 6 -17.00 -10.92 -32.82
C LEU A 6 -16.94 -9.92 -31.65
N ALA A 7 -17.41 -10.37 -30.48
CA ALA A 7 -17.13 -9.67 -29.24
C ALA A 7 -15.64 -9.87 -28.92
N PHE A 8 -14.83 -8.85 -29.15
CA PHE A 8 -13.49 -8.78 -28.58
C PHE A 8 -13.64 -8.70 -27.06
N ALA A 9 -13.47 -9.84 -26.39
CA ALA A 9 -13.32 -9.85 -24.94
C ALA A 9 -11.99 -9.16 -24.63
N PHE A 10 -12.06 -7.91 -24.17
CA PHE A 10 -10.91 -7.21 -23.62
C PHE A 10 -10.70 -7.77 -22.21
N ASP A 11 -9.82 -8.76 -22.09
CA ASP A 11 -9.36 -9.19 -20.77
C ASP A 11 -8.61 -8.02 -20.12
N PRO A 12 -9.04 -7.56 -18.94
CA PRO A 12 -8.32 -6.50 -18.24
C PRO A 12 -6.88 -6.95 -17.99
N PRO A 13 -5.89 -6.05 -18.14
CA PRO A 13 -4.50 -6.41 -17.90
C PRO A 13 -4.35 -6.93 -16.46
N SER A 14 -3.57 -8.00 -16.29
CA SER A 14 -3.26 -8.54 -14.97
C SER A 14 -2.66 -7.44 -14.09
N PRO A 15 -3.08 -7.32 -12.82
CA PRO A 15 -2.55 -6.29 -11.93
C PRO A 15 -1.03 -6.46 -11.76
N PRO A 16 -0.27 -5.36 -11.65
CA PRO A 16 1.17 -5.43 -11.38
C PRO A 16 1.48 -6.32 -10.16
N LEU A 17 2.59 -7.06 -10.19
CA LEU A 17 2.98 -7.98 -9.12
C LEU A 17 3.12 -7.30 -7.75
N VAL A 18 3.56 -6.04 -7.73
CA VAL A 18 3.58 -5.20 -6.52
C VAL A 18 2.19 -5.08 -5.90
N VAL A 19 1.14 -4.91 -6.71
CA VAL A 19 -0.24 -4.78 -6.23
C VAL A 19 -0.74 -6.10 -5.64
N THR A 20 -0.39 -7.24 -6.26
CA THR A 20 -0.79 -8.55 -5.74
C THR A 20 -0.08 -8.90 -4.45
N ALA A 21 1.20 -8.58 -4.32
CA ALA A 21 1.96 -8.71 -3.09
C ALA A 21 1.40 -7.80 -1.98
N ALA A 22 1.07 -6.55 -2.31
CA ALA A 22 0.46 -5.61 -1.38
C ALA A 22 -0.87 -6.13 -0.81
N LYS A 23 -1.74 -6.72 -1.66
CA LYS A 23 -3.00 -7.32 -1.21
C LYS A 23 -2.78 -8.45 -0.20
N ALA A 24 -1.80 -9.32 -0.42
CA ALA A 24 -1.47 -10.39 0.52
C ALA A 24 -1.01 -9.83 1.87
N MET A 25 -0.18 -8.80 1.86
CA MET A 25 0.27 -8.10 3.08
C MET A 25 -0.90 -7.38 3.78
N ALA A 26 -1.80 -6.74 3.03
CA ALA A 26 -2.97 -6.06 3.57
C ALA A 26 -3.92 -7.03 4.29
N VAL A 27 -4.12 -8.23 3.76
CA VAL A 27 -4.90 -9.29 4.41
C VAL A 27 -4.28 -9.68 5.76
N GLN A 28 -2.95 -9.81 5.83
CA GLN A 28 -2.27 -10.11 7.09
C GLN A 28 -2.44 -8.99 8.12
N LEU A 29 -2.32 -7.73 7.69
CA LEU A 29 -2.57 -6.56 8.55
C LEU A 29 -4.03 -6.50 9.03
N ALA A 30 -4.99 -6.79 8.16
CA ALA A 30 -6.42 -6.81 8.49
C ALA A 30 -6.75 -7.90 9.52
N ALA A 31 -6.06 -9.03 9.48
CA ALA A 31 -6.17 -10.10 10.48
C ALA A 31 -5.50 -9.76 11.82
N GLY A 32 -4.96 -8.54 11.99
CA GLY A 32 -4.24 -8.12 13.20
C GLY A 32 -2.78 -8.61 13.27
N GLY A 33 -2.28 -9.25 12.23
CA GLY A 33 -0.89 -9.73 12.15
C GLY A 33 0.12 -8.61 12.00
N ALA A 34 1.37 -8.90 12.37
CA ALA A 34 2.51 -8.05 12.10
C ALA A 34 3.26 -8.56 10.86
N LEU A 35 3.91 -7.65 10.15
CA LEU A 35 4.77 -7.94 9.01
C LEU A 35 6.22 -7.73 9.42
N SER A 36 7.02 -8.78 9.46
CA SER A 36 8.46 -8.68 9.57
C SER A 36 9.10 -8.45 8.19
N ARG A 37 10.38 -8.07 8.16
CA ARG A 37 11.14 -8.02 6.90
C ARG A 37 11.17 -9.38 6.19
N SER A 38 11.26 -10.45 6.97
CA SER A 38 11.23 -11.81 6.43
C SER A 38 9.88 -12.15 5.79
N ASP A 39 8.76 -11.70 6.36
CA ASP A 39 7.44 -11.90 5.80
C ASP A 39 7.26 -11.11 4.49
N ILE A 40 7.74 -9.88 4.44
CA ILE A 40 7.73 -9.06 3.23
C ILE A 40 8.56 -9.74 2.13
N ASN A 41 9.80 -10.14 2.43
CA ASN A 41 10.68 -10.78 1.45
C ASN A 41 10.07 -12.09 0.93
N ARG A 42 9.46 -12.90 1.80
CA ARG A 42 8.77 -14.13 1.41
C ARG A 42 7.60 -13.81 0.48
N THR A 43 6.73 -12.86 0.85
CA THR A 43 5.59 -12.46 0.03
C THR A 43 6.03 -11.94 -1.34
N MET A 44 7.07 -11.11 -1.39
CA MET A 44 7.64 -10.63 -2.65
C MET A 44 8.16 -11.78 -3.50
N THR A 45 8.93 -12.68 -2.91
CA THR A 45 9.49 -13.86 -3.60
C THR A 45 8.40 -14.76 -4.18
N ASP A 46 7.33 -15.01 -3.41
CA ASP A 46 6.21 -15.86 -3.83
C ASP A 46 5.45 -15.24 -5.02
N HIS A 47 5.24 -13.92 -5.01
CA HIS A 47 4.51 -13.24 -6.08
C HIS A 47 5.36 -12.95 -7.32
N PHE A 48 6.65 -12.70 -7.16
CA PHE A 48 7.55 -12.39 -8.27
C PHE A 48 8.24 -13.63 -8.85
N GLY A 49 8.12 -14.79 -8.20
CA GLY A 49 8.73 -16.04 -8.65
C GLY A 49 10.24 -16.12 -8.48
N GLY A 50 10.84 -15.23 -7.66
CA GLY A 50 12.28 -15.19 -7.41
C GLY A 50 12.65 -14.19 -6.33
N THR A 51 13.92 -14.20 -5.92
CA THR A 51 14.45 -13.33 -4.86
C THR A 51 15.00 -12.01 -5.42
N ASP A 52 15.20 -11.04 -4.52
CA ASP A 52 15.90 -9.77 -4.81
C ASP A 52 17.35 -10.02 -5.29
N ALA A 53 18.03 -10.99 -4.71
CA ALA A 53 19.40 -11.38 -5.12
C ALA A 53 19.46 -11.88 -6.57
N LEU A 54 18.36 -12.40 -7.11
CA LEU A 54 18.23 -12.80 -8.52
C LEU A 54 17.67 -11.67 -9.39
N GLY A 55 17.40 -10.50 -8.84
CA GLY A 55 16.86 -9.36 -9.55
C GLY A 55 15.37 -9.49 -9.91
N ALA A 56 14.64 -10.43 -9.28
CA ALA A 56 13.20 -10.60 -9.56
C ALA A 56 12.38 -9.41 -9.06
N TRP A 57 12.80 -8.78 -7.99
CA TRP A 57 12.22 -7.55 -7.42
C TRP A 57 13.32 -6.74 -6.72
N SER A 58 13.05 -5.49 -6.43
CA SER A 58 13.96 -4.56 -5.77
C SER A 58 13.46 -4.17 -4.38
N VAL A 59 14.35 -3.63 -3.54
CA VAL A 59 13.97 -3.03 -2.23
C VAL A 59 12.89 -1.95 -2.42
N ARG A 60 12.94 -1.20 -3.52
CA ARG A 60 11.93 -0.20 -3.89
C ARG A 60 10.55 -0.85 -4.10
N ASP A 61 10.50 -1.97 -4.81
CA ASP A 61 9.23 -2.71 -5.03
C ASP A 61 8.66 -3.22 -3.71
N ALA A 62 9.50 -3.73 -2.81
CA ALA A 62 9.09 -4.19 -1.49
C ALA A 62 8.54 -3.04 -0.63
N HIS A 63 9.18 -1.86 -0.67
CA HIS A 63 8.67 -0.66 0.00
C HIS A 63 7.34 -0.21 -0.58
N ALA A 64 7.22 -0.13 -1.90
CA ALA A 64 5.98 0.26 -2.57
C ALA A 64 4.83 -0.73 -2.25
N ALA A 65 5.12 -2.03 -2.21
CA ALA A 65 4.14 -3.05 -1.83
C ALA A 65 3.69 -2.88 -0.36
N LEU A 66 4.60 -2.61 0.56
CA LEU A 66 4.28 -2.39 1.98
C LEU A 66 3.46 -1.10 2.19
N GLU A 67 3.81 -0.02 1.51
CA GLU A 67 3.06 1.24 1.57
C GLU A 67 1.64 1.06 1.03
N LEU A 68 1.51 0.43 -0.13
CA LEU A 68 0.21 0.12 -0.72
C LEU A 68 -0.62 -0.82 0.17
N ALA A 69 0.01 -1.79 0.83
CA ALA A 69 -0.66 -2.68 1.78
C ALA A 69 -1.26 -1.91 2.97
N GLN A 70 -0.54 -0.93 3.50
CA GLN A 70 -1.05 -0.06 4.57
C GLN A 70 -2.24 0.77 4.09
N VAL A 71 -2.17 1.35 2.89
CA VAL A 71 -3.28 2.11 2.30
C VAL A 71 -4.50 1.21 2.09
N GLN A 72 -4.32 0.02 1.54
CA GLN A 72 -5.42 -0.94 1.35
C GLN A 72 -6.03 -1.39 2.67
N HIS A 73 -5.21 -1.61 3.69
CA HIS A 73 -5.70 -1.91 5.05
C HIS A 73 -6.55 -0.77 5.60
N LEU A 74 -6.15 0.48 5.41
CA LEU A 74 -6.92 1.66 5.82
C LEU A 74 -8.26 1.77 5.07
N GLN A 75 -8.27 1.49 3.76
CA GLN A 75 -9.48 1.57 2.93
C GLN A 75 -10.57 0.57 3.33
N VAL A 76 -10.18 -0.58 3.85
CA VAL A 76 -11.12 -1.62 4.31
C VAL A 76 -11.39 -1.58 5.82
N SER A 77 -10.71 -0.68 6.53
CA SER A 77 -10.82 -0.54 7.98
C SER A 77 -11.90 0.49 8.32
N ASP A 78 -13.01 0.04 8.92
CA ASP A 78 -14.04 0.93 9.43
C ASP A 78 -13.64 1.63 10.74
N HIS A 79 -12.42 1.33 11.25
CA HIS A 79 -12.00 1.80 12.56
C HIS A 79 -11.59 3.27 12.62
N ILE A 80 -11.13 3.84 11.49
CA ILE A 80 -10.67 5.23 11.43
C ILE A 80 -11.31 5.96 10.24
N GLN A 81 -12.02 7.03 10.58
CA GLN A 81 -12.59 7.97 9.62
C GLN A 81 -11.96 9.35 9.83
N LEU A 82 -12.08 10.24 8.86
CA LEU A 82 -11.58 11.62 9.00
C LEU A 82 -12.24 12.39 10.16
N THR A 83 -13.45 11.96 10.58
CA THR A 83 -14.20 12.52 11.71
C THR A 83 -13.84 11.90 13.06
N SER A 84 -13.04 10.84 13.09
CA SER A 84 -12.64 10.15 14.33
C SER A 84 -11.89 11.10 15.28
N PRO A 85 -12.01 10.94 16.61
CA PRO A 85 -11.20 11.67 17.56
C PRO A 85 -9.69 11.50 17.31
N ILE A 86 -8.92 12.55 17.57
CA ILE A 86 -7.47 12.55 17.27
C ILE A 86 -6.74 11.50 18.10
N ASP A 87 -7.08 11.33 19.35
CA ASP A 87 -6.50 10.35 20.26
C ASP A 87 -6.75 8.91 19.81
N GLU A 88 -7.96 8.58 19.33
CA GLU A 88 -8.27 7.28 18.74
C GLU A 88 -7.45 7.05 17.46
N ALA A 89 -7.35 8.05 16.60
CA ALA A 89 -6.55 7.96 15.39
C ALA A 89 -5.06 7.77 15.71
N GLU A 90 -4.52 8.51 16.67
CA GLU A 90 -3.14 8.36 17.13
C GLU A 90 -2.86 6.95 17.67
N GLN A 91 -3.77 6.41 18.45
CA GLN A 91 -3.65 5.03 18.95
C GLN A 91 -3.68 4.00 17.81
N PHE A 92 -4.58 4.17 16.85
CA PHE A 92 -4.68 3.31 15.68
C PHE A 92 -3.39 3.35 14.84
N PHE A 93 -2.89 4.53 14.47
CA PHE A 93 -1.69 4.66 13.64
C PHE A 93 -0.42 4.21 14.36
N SER A 94 -0.33 4.42 15.67
CA SER A 94 0.76 3.88 16.50
C SER A 94 0.73 2.35 16.51
N GLY A 95 -0.45 1.74 16.63
CA GLY A 95 -0.65 0.31 16.55
C GLY A 95 -0.30 -0.24 15.17
N LEU A 96 -0.65 0.45 14.09
CA LEU A 96 -0.27 0.06 12.72
C LEU A 96 1.25 0.14 12.52
N ALA A 97 1.87 1.24 12.95
CA ALA A 97 3.32 1.43 12.84
C ALA A 97 4.11 0.36 13.61
N ALA A 98 3.62 -0.09 14.76
CA ALA A 98 4.25 -1.16 15.53
C ALA A 98 4.19 -2.54 14.85
N ARG A 99 3.28 -2.73 13.90
CA ARG A 99 3.09 -3.99 13.16
C ARG A 99 3.86 -4.08 11.84
N VAL A 100 4.54 -3.02 11.44
CA VAL A 100 5.32 -2.98 10.19
C VAL A 100 6.77 -2.60 10.48
N PRO A 101 7.75 -3.13 9.72
CA PRO A 101 9.14 -2.76 9.93
C PRO A 101 9.38 -1.30 9.51
N THR A 102 10.28 -0.63 10.23
CA THR A 102 10.77 0.69 9.83
C THR A 102 11.50 0.62 8.50
N GLN A 103 11.14 1.49 7.57
CA GLN A 103 11.84 1.64 6.29
C GLN A 103 13.06 2.53 6.49
N THR A 104 14.18 1.93 6.88
CA THR A 104 15.42 2.67 7.17
C THR A 104 16.35 2.82 5.98
N ASN A 105 16.23 1.95 4.97
CA ASN A 105 17.08 2.00 3.79
C ASN A 105 16.40 2.86 2.72
N ARG A 106 16.92 4.04 2.50
CA ARG A 106 16.55 4.94 1.41
C ARG A 106 17.50 4.70 0.24
N SER A 107 16.99 4.63 -0.97
CA SER A 107 17.87 4.64 -2.16
C SER A 107 18.50 6.03 -2.33
N ASP A 108 19.70 6.09 -2.89
CA ASP A 108 20.37 7.37 -3.18
C ASP A 108 19.48 8.27 -4.04
N GLU A 109 18.73 7.68 -4.98
CA GLU A 109 17.75 8.39 -5.81
C GLU A 109 16.59 9.00 -4.99
N GLN A 110 16.06 8.28 -3.99
CA GLN A 110 15.02 8.84 -3.10
C GLN A 110 15.55 9.97 -2.24
N ILE A 111 16.82 9.91 -1.85
CA ILE A 111 17.48 10.98 -1.09
C ILE A 111 17.70 12.20 -1.99
N GLU A 112 18.21 11.99 -3.20
CA GLU A 112 18.51 13.04 -4.17
C GLU A 112 17.24 13.78 -4.63
N LEU A 113 16.16 13.03 -4.91
CA LEU A 113 14.88 13.60 -5.36
C LEU A 113 13.96 14.00 -4.21
N GLN A 114 14.34 13.75 -2.97
CA GLN A 114 13.51 13.97 -1.78
C GLN A 114 12.11 13.32 -1.87
N GLN A 115 12.02 12.24 -2.64
CA GLN A 115 10.77 11.50 -2.84
C GLN A 115 10.56 10.52 -1.67
N PHE A 116 9.90 10.98 -0.65
CA PHE A 116 9.52 10.17 0.50
C PHE A 116 8.01 9.96 0.53
N ALA A 117 7.59 8.73 0.68
CA ALA A 117 6.18 8.45 0.92
C ALA A 117 5.72 9.11 2.22
N THR A 118 4.61 9.81 2.16
CA THR A 118 3.96 10.39 3.33
C THR A 118 3.41 9.25 4.19
N SER A 119 3.76 9.22 5.47
CA SER A 119 3.21 8.20 6.36
C SER A 119 1.68 8.28 6.44
N PRO A 120 0.95 7.14 6.59
CA PRO A 120 -0.51 7.13 6.66
C PRO A 120 -1.08 8.07 7.72
N ARG A 121 -0.39 8.21 8.86
CA ARG A 121 -0.76 9.16 9.93
C ARG A 121 -0.73 10.60 9.46
N LEU A 122 0.35 11.03 8.80
CA LEU A 122 0.49 12.40 8.30
C LEU A 122 -0.50 12.68 7.17
N ALA A 123 -0.72 11.72 6.27
CA ALA A 123 -1.72 11.82 5.21
C ALA A 123 -3.13 12.00 5.79
N TRP A 124 -3.48 11.24 6.83
CA TRP A 124 -4.76 11.38 7.53
C TRP A 124 -4.91 12.75 8.21
N LEU A 125 -3.87 13.22 8.91
CA LEU A 125 -3.87 14.55 9.54
C LEU A 125 -4.04 15.67 8.51
N ALA A 126 -3.33 15.58 7.39
CA ALA A 126 -3.46 16.54 6.28
C ALA A 126 -4.88 16.54 5.68
N ALA A 127 -5.42 15.36 5.37
CA ALA A 127 -6.77 15.21 4.84
C ALA A 127 -7.83 15.79 5.81
N ARG A 128 -7.67 15.54 7.11
CA ARG A 128 -8.53 16.12 8.16
C ARG A 128 -8.40 17.63 8.24
N ALA A 129 -7.18 18.18 8.19
CA ALA A 129 -6.95 19.62 8.23
C ALA A 129 -7.55 20.35 7.02
N CYS A 130 -7.57 19.68 5.85
CA CYS A 130 -8.22 20.18 4.64
C CYS A 130 -9.74 20.01 4.64
N THR A 131 -10.33 19.41 5.69
CA THR A 131 -11.77 19.13 5.78
C THR A 131 -12.34 18.36 4.58
N LEU A 132 -11.53 17.43 4.03
CA LEU A 132 -11.93 16.64 2.87
C LEU A 132 -13.20 15.82 3.15
N ALA A 133 -14.12 15.83 2.22
CA ALA A 133 -15.34 15.03 2.25
C ALA A 133 -15.27 13.89 1.23
N THR A 134 -16.12 12.88 1.44
CA THR A 134 -16.23 11.76 0.50
C THR A 134 -16.64 12.24 -0.88
N GLY A 135 -15.89 11.87 -1.91
CA GLY A 135 -16.16 12.24 -3.30
C GLY A 135 -15.50 13.53 -3.78
N GLU A 136 -14.76 14.22 -2.92
CA GLU A 136 -13.92 15.35 -3.36
C GLU A 136 -12.71 14.87 -4.14
N LEU A 137 -12.33 15.63 -5.17
CA LEU A 137 -11.14 15.41 -5.97
C LEU A 137 -9.97 16.14 -5.34
N VAL A 138 -8.92 15.39 -4.97
CA VAL A 138 -7.67 15.95 -4.46
C VAL A 138 -6.63 15.87 -5.55
N LEU A 139 -6.01 17.02 -5.88
CA LEU A 139 -4.88 17.09 -6.79
C LEU A 139 -3.59 17.09 -5.93
N GLU A 140 -2.78 16.07 -6.11
CA GLU A 140 -1.40 16.11 -5.63
C GLU A 140 -0.51 16.74 -6.72
N PRO A 141 0.34 17.71 -6.35
CA PRO A 141 1.23 18.38 -7.29
C PRO A 141 2.36 17.47 -7.80
#